data_68744a3068cba16cabfeea672e4c5224
#
_entry.id   68744a3068cba16cabfeea672e4c5224
#
_cell.length_a   1.000
_cell.length_b   1.000
_cell.length_c   1.000
_cell.angle_alpha   90.00
_cell.angle_beta   90.00
_cell.angle_gamma   90.00
#
_symmetry.space_group_name_H-M   'P 1'
#
loop_
_entity.id
_entity.type
_entity.pdbx_description
1 polymer ?
#
loop_
_entity_poly.entity_id
_entity_poly.type
_entity_poly.pdbx_seq_one_letter_code
_entity_poly.pdbx_strand_id
1 'polypeptide(L)'
;MKNITKNNKQNNLISKIKQFFSTNGWEPLPYQIESWEAFLNGESGIIQVPTGCGKTYAALMGPLSKIEDPKNNKSVNILLITPLKALSRDLKNSIQLAALHFNKEITVEIRNGDTTPYEKKKQL
;
A
#
# COMPACT_ATOMS: atom_id res chain seq x y z
N MET A 1 -14.60 -0.95 -25.74
CA MET A 1 -15.24 -0.16 -24.67
C MET A 1 -14.79 -0.56 -23.26
N LYS A 2 -14.69 -1.84 -22.93
CA LYS A 2 -14.24 -2.29 -21.60
C LYS A 2 -12.82 -1.79 -21.24
N ASN A 3 -11.93 -1.69 -22.22
CA ASN A 3 -10.54 -1.24 -21.98
C ASN A 3 -10.43 0.26 -21.67
N ILE A 4 -11.29 1.09 -22.25
CA ILE A 4 -11.28 2.55 -22.00
C ILE A 4 -11.73 2.85 -20.58
N THR A 5 -12.78 2.19 -20.09
CA THR A 5 -13.29 2.37 -18.72
C THR A 5 -12.27 1.89 -17.69
N LYS A 6 -11.61 0.75 -17.94
CA LYS A 6 -10.55 0.22 -17.09
C LYS A 6 -9.36 1.18 -17.00
N ASN A 7 -8.91 1.71 -18.14
CA ASN A 7 -7.81 2.68 -18.19
C ASN A 7 -8.15 3.97 -17.44
N ASN A 8 -9.37 4.47 -17.58
CA ASN A 8 -9.80 5.67 -16.84
C ASN A 8 -9.81 5.44 -15.34
N LYS A 9 -10.27 4.26 -14.88
CA LYS A 9 -10.26 3.91 -13.47
C LYS A 9 -8.83 3.83 -12.92
N GLN A 10 -7.92 3.20 -13.66
CA GLN A 10 -6.51 3.10 -13.27
C GLN A 10 -5.86 4.48 -13.23
N ASN A 11 -6.09 5.33 -14.21
CA ASN A 11 -5.55 6.69 -14.25
C ASN A 11 -6.05 7.51 -13.06
N ASN A 12 -7.30 7.34 -12.65
CA ASN A 12 -7.85 7.99 -11.46
C ASN A 12 -7.15 7.53 -10.17
N LEU A 13 -6.86 6.23 -10.05
CA LEU A 13 -6.14 5.69 -8.89
C LEU A 13 -4.72 6.24 -8.84
N ILE A 14 -4.02 6.27 -9.97
CA ILE A 14 -2.66 6.83 -10.05
C ILE A 14 -2.66 8.32 -9.71
N SER A 15 -3.65 9.07 -10.19
CA SER A 15 -3.80 10.49 -9.85
C SER A 15 -3.95 10.71 -8.34
N LYS A 16 -4.72 9.88 -7.67
CA LYS A 16 -4.87 9.93 -6.21
C LYS A 16 -3.56 9.63 -5.47
N ILE A 17 -2.79 8.67 -5.96
CA ILE A 17 -1.48 8.36 -5.40
C ILE A 17 -0.52 9.56 -5.57
N LYS A 18 -0.48 10.14 -6.76
CA LYS A 18 0.34 11.34 -7.02
C LYS A 18 -0.08 12.51 -6.14
N GLN A 19 -1.37 12.67 -5.89
CA GLN A 19 -1.89 13.70 -5.00
C GLN A 19 -1.40 13.49 -3.56
N PHE A 20 -1.34 12.27 -3.08
CA PHE A 20 -0.77 11.95 -1.77
C PHE A 20 0.69 12.41 -1.68
N PHE A 21 1.49 12.13 -2.69
CA PHE A 21 2.88 12.56 -2.75
C PHE A 21 2.99 14.08 -2.74
N SER A 22 2.23 14.74 -3.59
CA SER A 22 2.19 16.20 -3.70
C SER A 22 1.81 16.87 -2.37
N THR A 23 0.82 16.33 -1.66
CA THR A 23 0.38 16.82 -0.35
C THR A 23 1.51 16.74 0.70
N ASN A 24 2.39 15.76 0.59
CA ASN A 24 3.54 15.61 1.48
C ASN A 24 4.81 16.32 0.98
N GLY A 25 4.72 17.09 -0.10
CA GLY A 25 5.85 17.78 -0.69
C GLY A 25 6.82 16.86 -1.44
N TRP A 26 6.35 15.69 -1.86
CA TRP A 26 7.15 14.70 -2.57
C TRP A 26 6.78 14.63 -4.04
N GLU A 27 7.74 14.21 -4.84
CA GLU A 27 7.51 13.93 -6.25
C GLU A 27 7.74 12.43 -6.52
N PRO A 28 6.78 11.74 -7.16
CA PRO A 28 6.95 10.33 -7.47
C PRO A 28 8.12 10.08 -8.42
N LEU A 29 8.91 9.07 -8.13
CA LEU A 29 9.99 8.63 -9.01
C LEU A 29 9.44 7.75 -10.14
N PRO A 30 10.09 7.73 -11.32
CA PRO A 30 9.60 6.94 -12.45
C PRO A 30 9.34 5.47 -12.13
N TYR A 31 10.22 4.83 -11.37
CA TYR A 31 10.04 3.42 -11.02
C TYR A 31 8.83 3.19 -10.09
N GLN A 32 8.49 4.16 -9.25
CA GLN A 32 7.30 4.09 -8.41
C GLN A 32 6.04 4.08 -9.27
N ILE A 33 5.95 5.01 -10.22
CA ILE A 33 4.82 5.10 -11.15
C ILE A 33 4.70 3.81 -11.97
N GLU A 34 5.80 3.30 -12.48
CA GLU A 34 5.85 2.03 -13.21
C GLU A 34 5.35 0.86 -12.36
N SER A 35 5.75 0.82 -11.08
CA SER A 35 5.30 -0.21 -10.14
C SER A 35 3.79 -0.16 -9.90
N TRP A 36 3.23 1.03 -9.74
CA TRP A 36 1.80 1.20 -9.55
C TRP A 36 1.00 0.80 -10.78
N GLU A 37 1.47 1.21 -11.97
CA GLU A 37 0.85 0.84 -13.24
C GLU A 37 0.86 -0.67 -13.45
N ALA A 38 2.00 -1.31 -13.22
CA ALA A 38 2.13 -2.76 -13.35
C ALA A 38 1.18 -3.49 -12.40
N PHE A 39 1.14 -3.09 -11.15
CA PHE A 39 0.21 -3.69 -10.17
C PHE A 39 -1.25 -3.52 -10.60
N LEU A 40 -1.64 -2.33 -11.01
CA LEU A 40 -3.03 -2.04 -11.41
C LEU A 40 -3.42 -2.78 -12.70
N ASN A 41 -2.44 -3.17 -13.52
CA ASN A 41 -2.64 -4.04 -14.67
C ASN A 41 -2.71 -5.53 -14.30
N GLY A 42 -2.62 -5.88 -13.03
CA GLY A 42 -2.68 -7.25 -12.55
C GLY A 42 -1.35 -8.00 -12.63
N GLU A 43 -0.25 -7.30 -12.80
CA GLU A 43 1.07 -7.91 -12.90
C GLU A 43 1.69 -8.13 -11.52
N SER A 44 2.48 -9.20 -11.39
CA SER A 44 3.35 -9.46 -10.26
C SER A 44 4.79 -9.15 -10.65
N GLY A 45 5.63 -8.79 -9.68
CA GLY A 45 7.00 -8.45 -10.02
C GLY A 45 7.90 -8.26 -8.82
N ILE A 46 9.11 -7.81 -9.11
CA ILE A 46 10.14 -7.51 -8.11
C ILE A 46 10.56 -6.06 -8.29
N ILE A 47 10.60 -5.31 -7.18
CA ILE A 47 11.14 -3.95 -7.15
C ILE A 47 12.57 -4.04 -6.60
N GLN A 48 13.54 -3.71 -7.43
CA GLN A 48 14.94 -3.78 -7.08
C GLN A 48 15.60 -2.41 -7.25
N VAL A 49 15.72 -1.67 -6.16
CA VAL A 49 16.32 -0.33 -6.12
C VAL A 49 17.14 -0.19 -4.83
N PRO A 50 18.08 0.74 -4.76
CA PRO A 50 18.86 0.97 -3.55
C PRO A 50 17.97 1.33 -2.36
N THR A 51 18.48 1.06 -1.15
CA THR A 51 17.81 1.39 0.11
C THR A 51 17.59 2.91 0.21
N GLY A 52 16.43 3.33 0.74
CA GLY A 52 16.11 4.74 0.92
C GLY A 52 15.51 5.43 -0.30
N CYS A 53 15.16 4.68 -1.35
CA CYS A 53 14.59 5.22 -2.58
C CYS A 53 13.06 5.10 -2.68
N GLY A 54 12.36 4.98 -1.55
CA GLY A 54 10.89 4.97 -1.53
C GLY A 54 10.24 3.66 -1.95
N LYS A 55 10.89 2.51 -1.69
CA LYS A 55 10.37 1.18 -2.02
C LYS A 55 9.03 0.86 -1.37
N THR A 56 8.84 1.33 -0.14
CA THR A 56 7.59 1.07 0.62
C THR A 56 6.37 1.56 -0.14
N TYR A 57 6.38 2.82 -0.57
CA TYR A 57 5.26 3.38 -1.31
C TYR A 57 5.19 2.85 -2.75
N ALA A 58 6.32 2.50 -3.36
CA ALA A 58 6.32 1.83 -4.66
C ALA A 58 5.55 0.51 -4.61
N ALA A 59 5.73 -0.26 -3.53
CA ALA A 59 5.06 -1.55 -3.37
C ALA A 59 3.62 -1.44 -2.87
N LEU A 60 3.32 -0.48 -1.99
CA LEU A 60 2.07 -0.46 -1.23
C LEU A 60 0.99 0.46 -1.79
N MET A 61 1.34 1.52 -2.50
CA MET A 61 0.33 2.50 -2.92
C MET A 61 -0.65 1.95 -3.94
N GLY A 62 -0.20 1.11 -4.87
CA GLY A 62 -1.10 0.41 -5.79
C GLY A 62 -2.12 -0.46 -5.06
N PRO A 63 -1.66 -1.41 -4.24
CA PRO A 63 -2.56 -2.23 -3.43
C PRO A 63 -3.50 -1.43 -2.53
N LEU A 64 -3.01 -0.42 -1.81
CA LEU A 64 -3.84 0.41 -0.94
C LEU A 64 -4.93 1.15 -1.72
N SER A 65 -4.61 1.69 -2.88
CA SER A 65 -5.58 2.41 -3.70
C SER A 65 -6.73 1.52 -4.18
N LYS A 66 -6.47 0.22 -4.30
CA LYS A 66 -7.41 -0.75 -4.86
C LYS A 66 -8.30 -1.44 -3.81
N ILE A 67 -8.03 -1.26 -2.53
CA ILE A 67 -8.87 -1.84 -1.48
C ILE A 67 -10.27 -1.24 -1.55
N GLU A 68 -11.27 -2.10 -1.70
CA GLU A 68 -12.67 -1.72 -1.65
C GLU A 68 -13.14 -1.59 -0.20
N ASP A 69 -14.34 -1.03 0.04
CA ASP A 69 -14.85 -0.68 1.35
C ASP A 69 -14.64 -1.80 2.38
N PRO A 70 -13.86 -1.55 3.45
CA PRO A 70 -13.53 -2.57 4.44
C PRO A 70 -14.70 -2.99 5.32
N LYS A 71 -15.84 -2.29 5.32
CA LYS A 71 -16.99 -2.61 6.17
C LYS A 71 -17.57 -4.00 5.91
N ASN A 72 -17.40 -4.50 4.70
CA ASN A 72 -17.94 -5.79 4.27
C ASN A 72 -16.86 -6.88 4.11
N ASN A 73 -15.60 -6.54 4.35
CA ASN A 73 -14.51 -7.48 4.12
C ASN A 73 -13.68 -7.69 5.39
N LYS A 74 -13.83 -8.85 5.99
CA LYS A 74 -13.09 -9.26 7.19
C LYS A 74 -11.78 -9.99 6.87
N SER A 75 -11.42 -10.10 5.60
CA SER A 75 -10.20 -10.80 5.19
C SER A 75 -8.99 -9.88 5.15
N VAL A 76 -7.80 -10.48 5.17
CA VAL A 76 -6.55 -9.77 4.99
C VAL A 76 -6.44 -9.35 3.53
N ASN A 77 -6.34 -8.05 3.28
CA ASN A 77 -6.20 -7.50 1.92
C ASN A 77 -4.74 -7.42 1.48
N ILE A 78 -3.85 -7.09 2.41
CA ILE A 78 -2.41 -6.96 2.14
C ILE A 78 -1.65 -7.66 3.26
N LEU A 79 -0.73 -8.55 2.89
CA LEU A 79 0.21 -9.16 3.82
C LEU A 79 1.61 -8.68 3.48
N LEU A 80 2.24 -7.98 4.41
CA LEU A 80 3.61 -7.49 4.27
C LEU A 80 4.54 -8.26 5.20
N ILE A 81 5.55 -8.89 4.62
CA ILE A 81 6.56 -9.65 5.37
C ILE A 81 7.87 -8.88 5.34
N THR A 82 8.42 -8.58 6.52
CA THR A 82 9.67 -7.85 6.67
C THR A 82 10.54 -8.51 7.73
N PRO A 83 11.88 -8.60 7.52
CA PRO A 83 12.77 -9.29 8.47
C PRO A 83 13.11 -8.48 9.72
N LEU A 84 12.88 -7.16 9.74
CA LEU A 84 13.34 -6.29 10.81
C LEU A 84 12.17 -5.77 11.65
N LYS A 85 12.19 -6.11 12.96
CA LYS A 85 11.18 -5.66 13.93
C LYS A 85 11.08 -4.14 14.06
N ALA A 86 12.23 -3.45 14.06
CA ALA A 86 12.29 -1.99 14.22
C ALA A 86 11.58 -1.25 13.08
N LEU A 87 11.65 -1.79 11.86
CA LEU A 87 11.00 -1.18 10.69
C LEU A 87 9.48 -1.37 10.67
N SER A 88 8.96 -2.35 11.41
CA SER A 88 7.52 -2.66 11.41
C SER A 88 6.67 -1.49 11.92
N ARG A 89 7.16 -0.75 12.92
CA ARG A 89 6.46 0.41 13.47
C ARG A 89 6.41 1.57 12.47
N ASP A 90 7.53 1.86 11.82
CA ASP A 90 7.62 2.92 10.82
C ASP A 90 6.77 2.58 9.60
N LEU A 91 6.77 1.32 9.19
CA LEU A 91 5.91 0.83 8.12
C LEU A 91 4.43 0.98 8.46
N LYS A 92 4.04 0.62 9.69
CA LYS A 92 2.66 0.80 10.15
C LYS A 92 2.23 2.27 10.04
N ASN A 93 3.05 3.19 10.51
CA ASN A 93 2.77 4.62 10.45
C ASN A 93 2.63 5.11 9.01
N SER A 94 3.51 4.68 8.12
CA SER A 94 3.48 5.03 6.71
C SER A 94 2.22 4.53 6.03
N ILE A 95 1.80 3.30 6.32
CA ILE A 95 0.59 2.71 5.75
C ILE A 95 -0.65 3.43 6.27
N GLN A 96 -0.70 3.74 7.56
CA GLN A 96 -1.84 4.47 8.14
C GLN A 96 -1.99 5.87 7.56
N LEU A 97 -0.89 6.57 7.34
CA LEU A 97 -0.89 7.89 6.71
C LEU A 97 -1.49 7.83 5.29
N ALA A 98 -1.05 6.85 4.50
CA ALA A 98 -1.57 6.64 3.15
C ALA A 98 -3.05 6.24 3.16
N ALA A 99 -3.46 5.38 4.09
CA ALA A 99 -4.85 4.95 4.22
C ALA A 99 -5.78 6.12 4.53
N LEU A 100 -5.36 7.05 5.37
CA LEU A 100 -6.12 8.28 5.65
C LEU A 100 -6.34 9.12 4.39
N HIS A 101 -5.33 9.22 3.54
CA HIS A 101 -5.45 9.96 2.28
C HIS A 101 -6.53 9.38 1.38
N PHE A 102 -6.65 8.06 1.34
CA PHE A 102 -7.68 7.37 0.54
C PHE A 102 -9.04 7.30 1.23
N ASN A 103 -9.21 7.92 2.40
CA ASN A 103 -10.42 7.85 3.23
C ASN A 103 -10.88 6.42 3.51
N LYS A 104 -9.91 5.52 3.72
CA LYS A 104 -10.20 4.11 3.97
C LYS A 104 -9.96 3.77 5.43
N GLU A 105 -10.95 3.17 6.07
CA GLU A 105 -10.82 2.61 7.41
C GLU A 105 -10.07 1.28 7.31
N ILE A 106 -8.73 1.36 7.31
CA ILE A 106 -7.87 0.20 7.22
C ILE A 106 -7.26 -0.09 8.58
N THR A 107 -7.43 -1.31 9.05
CA THR A 107 -6.75 -1.78 10.26
C THR A 107 -5.38 -2.30 9.87
N VAL A 108 -4.33 -1.73 10.47
CA VAL A 108 -2.95 -2.16 10.29
C VAL A 108 -2.46 -2.82 11.56
N GLU A 109 -2.18 -4.10 11.49
CA GLU A 109 -1.69 -4.88 12.63
C GLU A 109 -0.28 -5.38 12.39
N ILE A 110 0.52 -5.40 13.45
CA ILE A 110 1.89 -5.92 13.43
C ILE A 110 1.91 -7.25 14.15
N ARG A 111 2.52 -8.25 13.53
CA ARG A 111 2.78 -9.54 14.15
C ARG A 111 4.26 -9.87 14.02
N ASN A 112 4.98 -9.87 15.15
CA ASN A 112 6.40 -10.20 15.23
C ASN A 112 6.68 -11.00 16.50
N GLY A 113 7.97 -11.23 16.82
CA GLY A 113 8.36 -11.96 18.02
C GLY A 113 7.93 -11.32 19.33
N ASP A 114 7.67 -10.00 19.34
CA ASP A 114 7.24 -9.25 20.53
C ASP A 114 5.72 -9.18 20.66
N THR A 115 4.97 -9.66 19.66
CA THR A 115 3.51 -9.70 19.70
C THR A 115 3.05 -10.73 20.72
N THR A 116 2.20 -10.32 21.67
CA THR A 116 1.71 -11.24 22.73
C THR A 116 0.81 -12.33 22.14
N PRO A 117 0.70 -13.50 22.82
CA PRO A 117 -0.23 -14.55 22.38
C PRO A 117 -1.68 -14.05 22.28
N TYR A 118 -2.09 -13.15 23.16
CA TYR A 118 -3.42 -12.54 23.13
C TYR A 118 -3.63 -11.71 21.85
N GLU A 119 -2.67 -10.85 21.53
CA GLU A 119 -2.72 -10.04 20.31
C GLU A 119 -2.73 -10.90 19.05
N LYS A 120 -1.92 -11.97 19.00
CA LYS A 120 -1.89 -12.92 17.91
C LYS A 120 -3.26 -13.58 17.68
N LYS A 121 -3.92 -13.96 18.78
CA LYS A 121 -5.26 -14.56 18.74
C LYS A 121 -6.31 -13.57 18.25
N LYS A 122 -6.22 -12.30 18.65
CA LYS A 122 -7.13 -11.24 18.24
C LYS A 122 -7.02 -10.92 16.74
N GLN A 123 -5.83 -11.07 16.16
CA GLN A 123 -5.56 -10.82 14.75
C GLN A 123 -6.10 -11.92 13.82
N LEU A 124 -6.42 -13.07 14.33
CA LEU A 124 -7.00 -14.17 13.56
C LEU A 124 -8.52 -14.00 13.41
#